data_f589b2b0570ad8d71de4d328cefece29
#
_entry.id   f589b2b0570ad8d71de4d328cefece29
#
_cell.length_a   1.000
_cell.length_b   1.000
_cell.length_c   1.000
_cell.angle_alpha   90.00
_cell.angle_beta   90.00
_cell.angle_gamma   90.00
#
_symmetry.space_group_name_H-M   'P 1'
#
loop_
_entity.id
_entity.type
_entity.pdbx_description
1 polymer ?
#
loop_
_entity_poly.entity_id
_entity_poly.type
_entity_poly.pdbx_seq_one_letter_code
_entity_poly.pdbx_strand_id
1 'polypeptide(L)'
;MGQSSALMKTKREFVLIVATMLAIPVLVASCHARIHELTDPVDKGKVPVTISVNSLSGYSYAQTRAMVDVGEVCSNLSFCIYPCDGESFDKIQINQTREDPSFGTVSQNLTVGVHKIVVVAHNGDKNATMTNSESISFGSNTVLKTTDTFCWAGEVNVTQETGTVNVALTRATAMFRLNLTDSAIPAQVCELQFAYKGGSAAVNPFTLEGTTKSNQKESFVIQDHSRKVFEVYTFPRYEEKNGERNLSPLEITVTAIDIYGNAVKERVLENVSVNRNRITECTGEFFAGGCLEYTNIGFGGLQVEEDWAGTDNYTLPD
;
A
#
# COMPACT_ATOMS: atom_id res chain seq x y z
N MET A 1 -32.13 62.41 26.37
CA MET A 1 -32.88 62.23 27.63
C MET A 1 -32.49 60.87 28.11
N GLY A 2 -31.73 60.71 29.06
CA GLY A 2 -31.55 61.11 30.42
C GLY A 2 -31.17 59.84 31.15
N GLN A 3 -29.93 59.71 31.52
CA GLN A 3 -29.42 59.84 32.88
C GLN A 3 -29.98 58.74 33.81
N SER A 4 -29.30 58.08 34.67
CA SER A 4 -28.08 58.42 35.42
C SER A 4 -27.90 57.28 36.42
N SER A 5 -26.73 56.80 36.57
CA SER A 5 -25.87 56.97 37.77
C SER A 5 -26.36 56.19 39.01
N ALA A 6 -25.59 55.52 39.62
CA ALA A 6 -24.35 55.61 40.42
C ALA A 6 -24.57 54.81 41.72
N LEU A 7 -23.65 54.05 42.08
CA LEU A 7 -22.57 54.26 43.02
C LEU A 7 -22.82 53.87 44.50
N MET A 8 -21.86 53.22 45.01
CA MET A 8 -21.24 53.28 46.36
C MET A 8 -21.68 52.25 47.40
N LYS A 9 -20.67 51.42 47.75
CA LYS A 9 -19.81 51.52 48.97
C LYS A 9 -20.51 51.18 50.29
N THR A 10 -20.08 50.41 51.14
CA THR A 10 -18.82 50.19 51.85
C THR A 10 -19.03 49.34 53.09
N LYS A 11 -17.96 48.64 53.49
CA LYS A 11 -17.43 48.44 54.85
C LYS A 11 -18.11 47.47 55.84
N ARG A 12 -17.28 46.44 56.15
CA ARG A 12 -16.61 46.25 57.47
C ARG A 12 -17.56 46.07 58.65
N GLU A 13 -17.47 44.97 59.37
CA GLU A 13 -16.71 44.85 60.61
C GLU A 13 -16.85 43.45 61.22
N PHE A 14 -15.76 42.93 61.63
CA PHE A 14 -15.41 42.14 62.77
C PHE A 14 -16.46 41.98 63.88
N VAL A 15 -16.56 40.75 64.44
CA VAL A 15 -16.40 40.47 65.88
C VAL A 15 -16.16 38.95 66.07
N LEU A 16 -15.12 38.72 66.85
CA LEU A 16 -14.62 37.54 67.50
C LEU A 16 -15.60 37.02 68.56
N ILE A 17 -15.60 35.74 68.95
CA ILE A 17 -15.48 35.24 70.33
C ILE A 17 -15.93 33.75 70.45
N VAL A 18 -14.98 32.94 70.88
CA VAL A 18 -14.90 31.97 71.98
C VAL A 18 -15.44 30.52 71.78
N ALA A 19 -14.53 29.68 71.99
CA ALA A 19 -14.47 28.26 72.25
C ALA A 19 -15.59 27.63 73.10
N THR A 20 -16.02 26.47 72.72
CA THR A 20 -16.37 25.42 73.68
C THR A 20 -15.98 24.02 73.10
N MET A 21 -15.09 23.38 73.83
CA MET A 21 -14.74 21.97 73.66
C MET A 21 -15.94 21.10 73.92
N LEU A 22 -16.22 20.22 72.98
CA LEU A 22 -16.94 18.99 73.29
C LEU A 22 -16.28 17.83 72.55
N ALA A 23 -15.76 16.92 73.33
CA ALA A 23 -15.17 15.65 72.85
C ALA A 23 -16.23 14.79 72.16
N ILE A 24 -15.95 14.36 70.94
CA ILE A 24 -16.67 13.34 70.22
C ILE A 24 -15.71 12.21 69.89
N PRO A 25 -16.09 10.94 70.14
CA PRO A 25 -15.20 9.82 69.94
C PRO A 25 -14.89 9.60 68.46
N VAL A 26 -13.60 9.36 68.18
CA VAL A 26 -13.10 8.98 66.89
C VAL A 26 -13.60 7.59 66.54
N LEU A 27 -14.61 7.49 65.73
CA LEU A 27 -14.91 6.26 64.97
C LEU A 27 -13.87 6.13 63.88
N VAL A 28 -12.89 5.26 64.11
CA VAL A 28 -11.94 4.84 63.08
C VAL A 28 -12.71 4.02 62.07
N ALA A 29 -13.31 4.66 61.07
CA ALA A 29 -13.71 4.01 59.88
C ALA A 29 -12.42 3.67 59.10
N SER A 30 -11.99 2.43 59.19
CA SER A 30 -10.96 1.85 58.35
C SER A 30 -11.47 1.88 56.87
N CYS A 31 -11.23 2.99 56.18
CA CYS A 31 -11.24 2.99 54.74
C CYS A 31 -10.07 2.16 54.29
N HIS A 32 -10.36 0.90 53.92
CA HIS A 32 -9.52 0.15 53.02
C HIS A 32 -9.54 0.92 51.69
N ALA A 33 -8.68 1.95 51.56
CA ALA A 33 -8.26 2.43 50.26
C ALA A 33 -7.60 1.20 49.60
N ARG A 34 -8.30 0.62 48.62
CA ARG A 34 -7.61 -0.22 47.63
C ARG A 34 -6.55 0.71 47.05
N ILE A 35 -5.32 0.50 47.48
CA ILE A 35 -4.16 0.93 46.72
C ILE A 35 -4.30 0.18 45.40
N HIS A 36 -4.85 0.84 44.37
CA HIS A 36 -4.48 0.52 43.05
C HIS A 36 -2.96 0.70 43.07
N GLU A 37 -2.25 -0.39 43.13
CA GLU A 37 -0.89 -0.43 42.63
C GLU A 37 -1.01 0.12 41.22
N LEU A 38 -0.66 1.38 41.03
CA LEU A 38 -0.14 1.86 39.76
C LEU A 38 1.11 0.99 39.56
N THR A 39 0.93 -0.14 38.90
CA THR A 39 2.05 -0.83 38.27
C THR A 39 2.60 0.24 37.33
N ASP A 40 3.72 0.81 37.72
CA ASP A 40 4.55 1.58 36.80
C ASP A 40 4.57 0.80 35.49
N PRO A 41 4.37 1.45 34.34
CA PRO A 41 4.42 0.74 33.06
C PRO A 41 5.77 0.01 33.07
N VAL A 42 5.71 -1.32 33.09
CA VAL A 42 6.91 -2.16 33.03
C VAL A 42 7.70 -1.61 31.85
N ASP A 43 8.89 -1.06 32.13
CA ASP A 43 9.81 -0.65 31.09
C ASP A 43 10.13 -1.90 30.26
N LYS A 44 9.36 -2.11 29.21
CA LYS A 44 9.57 -3.18 28.25
C LYS A 44 10.84 -2.83 27.51
N GLY A 45 11.98 -3.29 28.04
CA GLY A 45 13.29 -3.00 27.48
C GLY A 45 13.28 -3.04 25.95
N LYS A 46 13.94 -2.09 25.30
CA LYS A 46 14.10 -2.09 23.85
C LYS A 46 15.27 -2.98 23.46
N VAL A 47 15.08 -3.75 22.40
CA VAL A 47 16.10 -4.62 21.83
C VAL A 47 16.38 -4.26 20.37
N PRO A 48 17.63 -4.35 19.90
CA PRO A 48 17.96 -4.11 18.51
C PRO A 48 17.43 -5.26 17.65
N VAL A 49 16.58 -4.94 16.68
CA VAL A 49 16.03 -5.90 15.72
C VAL A 49 16.41 -5.45 14.32
N THR A 50 16.95 -6.37 13.54
CA THR A 50 17.28 -6.17 12.12
C THR A 50 16.22 -6.85 11.27
N ILE A 51 15.59 -6.13 10.35
CA ILE A 51 14.68 -6.67 9.35
C ILE A 51 15.45 -6.73 8.03
N SER A 52 15.51 -7.91 7.42
CA SER A 52 16.27 -8.14 6.18
C SER A 52 15.41 -8.80 5.12
N VAL A 53 15.39 -8.21 3.92
CA VAL A 53 14.74 -8.77 2.74
C VAL A 53 15.67 -9.77 2.10
N ASN A 54 15.36 -11.07 2.18
CA ASN A 54 16.24 -12.15 1.73
C ASN A 54 15.85 -12.70 0.36
N SER A 55 14.61 -12.50 -0.09
CA SER A 55 14.15 -13.00 -1.38
C SER A 55 12.89 -12.31 -1.86
N LEU A 56 12.69 -12.37 -3.18
CA LEU A 56 11.42 -12.06 -3.83
C LEU A 56 10.78 -13.39 -4.27
N SER A 57 9.54 -13.65 -3.88
CA SER A 57 8.77 -14.78 -4.37
C SER A 57 7.77 -14.34 -5.44
N GLY A 58 7.53 -15.21 -6.43
CA GLY A 58 6.79 -14.87 -7.65
C GLY A 58 7.72 -14.64 -8.83
N TYR A 59 9.02 -14.73 -8.60
CA TYR A 59 10.03 -14.96 -9.61
C TYR A 59 10.05 -16.46 -9.92
N SER A 60 9.78 -16.87 -11.17
CA SER A 60 9.78 -18.26 -11.55
C SER A 60 11.20 -18.81 -11.58
N TYR A 61 11.33 -19.96 -10.96
CA TYR A 61 12.58 -20.71 -10.96
C TYR A 61 12.70 -21.53 -12.25
N ALA A 62 13.30 -20.97 -13.26
CA ALA A 62 14.01 -21.79 -14.23
C ALA A 62 15.38 -22.15 -13.61
N GLN A 63 15.39 -23.14 -12.73
CA GLN A 63 16.54 -24.01 -12.40
C GLN A 63 17.79 -23.46 -11.71
N THR A 64 17.87 -22.23 -11.21
CA THR A 64 18.96 -21.86 -10.31
C THR A 64 18.43 -21.13 -9.08
N ARG A 65 18.82 -21.62 -7.90
CA ARG A 65 18.53 -21.03 -6.57
C ARG A 65 19.33 -19.73 -6.31
N ALA A 66 19.46 -18.87 -7.29
CA ALA A 66 20.03 -17.55 -7.06
C ALA A 66 18.91 -16.70 -6.45
N MET A 67 19.11 -16.26 -5.22
CA MET A 67 18.26 -15.24 -4.60
C MET A 67 18.43 -13.97 -5.42
N VAL A 68 17.36 -13.49 -6.05
CA VAL A 68 17.41 -12.24 -6.79
C VAL A 68 17.47 -11.12 -5.77
N ASP A 69 18.46 -10.25 -5.89
CA ASP A 69 18.59 -9.07 -5.06
C ASP A 69 17.37 -8.15 -5.31
N VAL A 70 16.72 -7.70 -4.24
CA VAL A 70 15.59 -6.79 -4.35
C VAL A 70 15.94 -5.52 -5.15
N GLY A 71 17.17 -5.06 -5.08
CA GLY A 71 17.70 -3.91 -5.83
C GLY A 71 17.81 -4.13 -7.34
N GLU A 72 17.85 -5.37 -7.83
CA GLU A 72 17.79 -5.65 -9.26
C GLU A 72 16.38 -5.44 -9.84
N VAL A 73 15.34 -5.64 -9.02
CA VAL A 73 13.94 -5.63 -9.43
C VAL A 73 13.24 -4.33 -9.05
N CYS A 74 13.48 -3.82 -7.85
CA CYS A 74 12.79 -2.66 -7.29
C CYS A 74 13.74 -1.51 -7.02
N SER A 75 13.26 -0.28 -7.20
CA SER A 75 14.00 0.95 -6.93
C SER A 75 13.73 1.54 -5.55
N ASN A 76 12.60 1.17 -4.94
CA ASN A 76 12.16 1.70 -3.66
C ASN A 76 11.73 0.59 -2.71
N LEU A 77 12.03 0.79 -1.43
CA LEU A 77 11.66 -0.11 -0.35
C LEU A 77 11.14 0.69 0.83
N SER A 78 10.02 0.28 1.39
CA SER A 78 9.45 0.87 2.58
C SER A 78 9.24 -0.18 3.66
N PHE A 79 9.78 0.06 4.85
CA PHE A 79 9.55 -0.71 6.05
C PHE A 79 8.62 0.07 6.96
N CYS A 80 7.59 -0.54 7.48
CA CYS A 80 6.72 0.06 8.48
C CYS A 80 6.52 -0.89 9.65
N ILE A 81 6.84 -0.40 10.84
CA ILE A 81 6.69 -1.13 12.09
C ILE A 81 5.58 -0.43 12.87
N TYR A 82 4.49 -1.14 13.11
CA TYR A 82 3.37 -0.64 13.90
C TYR A 82 3.55 -1.02 15.36
N PRO A 83 3.13 -0.16 16.30
CA PRO A 83 3.30 -0.43 17.73
C PRO A 83 2.56 -1.68 18.18
N CYS A 84 3.04 -2.24 19.27
CA CYS A 84 2.31 -3.29 20.00
C CYS A 84 0.99 -2.72 20.54
N ASP A 85 0.01 -3.59 20.76
CA ASP A 85 -1.22 -3.21 21.44
C ASP A 85 -0.91 -2.60 22.82
N GLY A 86 -1.48 -1.42 23.08
CA GLY A 86 -1.29 -0.66 24.32
C GLY A 86 -0.05 0.22 24.39
N GLU A 87 0.75 0.29 23.34
CA GLU A 87 1.85 1.24 23.23
C GLU A 87 1.42 2.59 22.66
N SER A 88 2.04 3.66 23.13
CA SER A 88 1.70 5.05 22.79
C SER A 88 2.64 5.68 21.76
N PHE A 89 3.49 4.91 21.09
CA PHE A 89 4.37 5.47 20.07
C PHE A 89 3.74 5.38 18.67
N ASP A 90 4.08 6.36 17.84
CA ASP A 90 3.72 6.34 16.43
C ASP A 90 4.45 5.22 15.69
N LYS A 91 3.85 4.74 14.60
CA LYS A 91 4.52 3.80 13.71
C LYS A 91 5.88 4.31 13.25
N ILE A 92 6.84 3.40 13.11
CA ILE A 92 8.15 3.69 12.53
C ILE A 92 8.08 3.36 11.05
N GLN A 93 8.28 4.36 10.18
CA GLN A 93 8.37 4.13 8.74
C GLN A 93 9.74 4.56 8.23
N ILE A 94 10.42 3.66 7.52
CA ILE A 94 11.73 3.87 6.93
C ILE A 94 11.61 3.58 5.45
N ASN A 95 12.00 4.55 4.61
CA ASN A 95 12.01 4.41 3.17
C ASN A 95 13.46 4.39 2.70
N GLN A 96 13.73 3.49 1.78
CA GLN A 96 15.03 3.33 1.12
C GLN A 96 14.87 3.42 -0.39
N THR A 97 15.89 3.92 -1.04
CA THR A 97 16.05 3.86 -2.48
C THR A 97 17.19 2.90 -2.82
N ARG A 98 17.26 2.44 -4.05
CA ARG A 98 18.31 1.52 -4.53
C ARG A 98 19.72 2.04 -4.29
N GLU A 99 19.88 3.37 -4.19
CA GLU A 99 21.18 4.02 -3.95
C GLU A 99 21.62 3.95 -2.48
N ASP A 100 20.72 3.57 -1.56
CA ASP A 100 21.07 3.45 -0.15
C ASP A 100 21.99 2.24 0.09
N PRO A 101 23.13 2.40 0.77
CA PRO A 101 24.08 1.29 1.00
C PRO A 101 23.47 0.11 1.80
N SER A 102 22.41 0.37 2.57
CA SER A 102 21.71 -0.63 3.38
C SER A 102 20.40 -1.10 2.71
N PHE A 103 20.23 -0.87 1.40
CA PHE A 103 19.01 -1.26 0.69
C PHE A 103 18.66 -2.72 0.95
N GLY A 104 17.44 -2.98 1.39
CA GLY A 104 16.98 -4.31 1.79
C GLY A 104 17.14 -4.63 3.28
N THR A 105 17.83 -3.78 4.07
CA THR A 105 18.07 -4.06 5.49
C THR A 105 17.86 -2.83 6.36
N VAL A 106 17.14 -3.01 7.47
CA VAL A 106 16.85 -1.95 8.45
C VAL A 106 17.07 -2.50 9.85
N SER A 107 17.73 -1.72 10.72
CA SER A 107 17.89 -2.04 12.14
C SER A 107 17.19 -0.98 13.00
N GLN A 108 16.36 -1.44 13.95
CA GLN A 108 15.60 -0.59 14.87
C GLN A 108 15.58 -1.17 16.28
N ASN A 109 15.54 -0.27 17.27
CA ASN A 109 15.33 -0.66 18.65
C ASN A 109 13.82 -0.77 18.91
N LEU A 110 13.33 -1.99 19.08
CA LEU A 110 11.91 -2.29 19.30
C LEU A 110 11.66 -2.71 20.75
N THR A 111 10.51 -2.37 21.29
CA THR A 111 10.04 -2.86 22.58
C THR A 111 9.73 -4.34 22.51
N VAL A 112 9.91 -5.05 23.61
CA VAL A 112 9.52 -6.45 23.73
C VAL A 112 8.00 -6.58 23.62
N GLY A 113 7.52 -7.44 22.73
CA GLY A 113 6.10 -7.67 22.46
C GLY A 113 5.82 -7.95 21.00
N VAL A 114 4.53 -8.03 20.62
CA VAL A 114 4.10 -8.35 19.27
C VAL A 114 3.97 -7.08 18.43
N HIS A 115 4.75 -6.96 17.37
CA HIS A 115 4.70 -5.87 16.40
C HIS A 115 4.12 -6.36 15.07
N LYS A 116 3.27 -5.56 14.43
CA LYS A 116 2.94 -5.75 13.02
C LYS A 116 4.00 -5.07 12.18
N ILE A 117 4.66 -5.83 11.31
CA ILE A 117 5.69 -5.32 10.42
C ILE A 117 5.22 -5.51 8.98
N VAL A 118 5.35 -4.46 8.18
CA VAL A 118 5.01 -4.47 6.76
C VAL A 118 6.22 -4.00 5.97
N VAL A 119 6.55 -4.72 4.91
CA VAL A 119 7.63 -4.37 3.98
C VAL A 119 7.05 -4.34 2.56
N VAL A 120 7.33 -3.26 1.83
CA VAL A 120 6.84 -3.03 0.47
C VAL A 120 7.97 -2.60 -0.43
N ALA A 121 8.17 -3.31 -1.54
CA ALA A 121 9.12 -2.96 -2.60
C ALA A 121 8.36 -2.61 -3.88
N HIS A 122 8.78 -1.54 -4.59
CA HIS A 122 8.12 -1.07 -5.80
C HIS A 122 9.04 -0.20 -6.68
N ASN A 123 8.56 0.17 -7.88
CA ASN A 123 9.29 1.00 -8.85
C ASN A 123 8.67 2.39 -9.07
N GLY A 124 7.76 2.84 -8.20
CA GLY A 124 7.12 4.15 -8.31
C GLY A 124 8.04 5.29 -7.83
N ASP A 125 7.80 6.50 -8.31
CA ASP A 125 8.59 7.70 -7.95
C ASP A 125 8.33 8.21 -6.53
N LYS A 126 7.28 7.72 -5.89
CA LYS A 126 6.85 8.15 -4.53
C LYS A 126 6.69 6.96 -3.61
N ASN A 127 7.06 7.16 -2.35
CA ASN A 127 6.87 6.15 -1.32
C ASN A 127 5.39 5.76 -1.16
N ALA A 128 5.16 4.49 -0.82
CA ALA A 128 3.84 4.00 -0.48
C ALA A 128 3.29 4.70 0.78
N THR A 129 1.99 4.94 0.82
CA THR A 129 1.31 5.43 2.01
C THR A 129 0.93 4.25 2.89
N MET A 130 1.52 4.21 4.08
CA MET A 130 1.45 3.08 5.01
C MET A 130 0.80 3.50 6.35
N THR A 131 -0.30 4.24 6.31
CA THR A 131 -0.98 4.73 7.53
C THR A 131 -1.62 3.60 8.33
N ASN A 132 -2.14 2.59 7.64
CA ASN A 132 -2.77 1.40 8.20
C ASN A 132 -2.00 0.16 7.78
N SER A 133 -1.77 -0.78 8.69
CA SER A 133 -1.06 -2.03 8.40
C SER A 133 -1.78 -2.96 7.42
N GLU A 134 -3.09 -2.81 7.29
CA GLU A 134 -3.93 -3.64 6.42
C GLU A 134 -4.33 -2.95 5.11
N SER A 135 -3.86 -1.71 4.88
CA SER A 135 -4.13 -0.98 3.64
C SER A 135 -2.96 -0.09 3.29
N ILE A 136 -2.12 -0.57 2.40
CA ILE A 136 -1.02 0.17 1.80
C ILE A 136 -1.52 0.78 0.50
N SER A 137 -1.40 2.09 0.33
CA SER A 137 -1.95 2.77 -0.83
C SER A 137 -0.88 3.42 -1.70
N PHE A 138 -1.15 3.37 -2.98
CA PHE A 138 -0.46 4.10 -4.03
C PHE A 138 -1.46 5.05 -4.68
N GLY A 139 -0.99 6.08 -5.33
CA GLY A 139 -1.85 6.97 -6.07
C GLY A 139 -2.52 6.25 -7.25
N SER A 140 -3.66 6.77 -7.68
CA SER A 140 -4.44 6.26 -8.81
C SER A 140 -4.30 7.10 -10.08
N ASN A 141 -3.37 8.04 -10.13
CA ASN A 141 -3.08 8.90 -11.27
C ASN A 141 -1.66 8.69 -11.82
N THR A 142 -1.30 9.39 -12.89
CA THR A 142 0.01 9.25 -13.56
C THR A 142 1.22 9.61 -12.70
N VAL A 143 1.04 10.38 -11.64
CA VAL A 143 2.13 10.83 -10.74
C VAL A 143 2.30 9.86 -9.57
N LEU A 144 1.17 9.37 -9.05
CA LEU A 144 1.12 8.42 -7.94
C LEU A 144 0.43 7.14 -8.45
N LYS A 145 1.18 6.32 -9.18
CA LYS A 145 0.63 5.12 -9.82
C LYS A 145 1.09 3.84 -9.13
N THR A 146 0.29 2.80 -9.27
CA THR A 146 0.71 1.45 -8.94
C THR A 146 1.73 0.98 -9.97
N THR A 147 2.88 0.52 -9.51
CA THR A 147 3.91 -0.14 -10.33
C THR A 147 4.05 -1.59 -9.91
N ASP A 148 4.94 -2.35 -10.52
CA ASP A 148 5.24 -3.69 -10.03
C ASP A 148 5.62 -3.61 -8.55
N THR A 149 4.88 -4.35 -7.71
CA THR A 149 4.91 -4.20 -6.26
C THR A 149 4.94 -5.55 -5.57
N PHE A 150 5.85 -5.66 -4.61
CA PHE A 150 6.03 -6.84 -3.76
C PHE A 150 5.80 -6.45 -2.32
N CYS A 151 5.10 -7.29 -1.57
CA CYS A 151 4.77 -7.04 -0.17
C CYS A 151 5.10 -8.25 0.71
N TRP A 152 5.40 -7.94 1.95
CA TRP A 152 5.37 -8.88 3.07
C TRP A 152 4.73 -8.20 4.28
N ALA A 153 3.93 -8.93 5.03
CA ALA A 153 3.39 -8.49 6.30
C ALA A 153 3.33 -9.65 7.27
N GLY A 154 3.61 -9.36 8.54
CA GLY A 154 3.57 -10.37 9.60
C GLY A 154 3.53 -9.76 10.99
N GLU A 155 3.09 -10.56 11.95
CA GLU A 155 3.23 -10.28 13.36
C GLU A 155 4.55 -10.91 13.86
N VAL A 156 5.40 -10.08 14.46
CA VAL A 156 6.70 -10.48 14.99
C VAL A 156 6.68 -10.31 16.49
N ASN A 157 6.83 -11.42 17.21
CA ASN A 157 6.99 -11.38 18.66
C ASN A 157 8.46 -11.06 19.00
N VAL A 158 8.72 -9.81 19.34
CA VAL A 158 10.04 -9.33 19.75
C VAL A 158 10.31 -9.77 21.18
N THR A 159 11.42 -10.49 21.39
CA THR A 159 11.94 -10.93 22.68
C THR A 159 13.35 -10.40 22.90
N GLN A 160 13.93 -10.59 24.06
CA GLN A 160 15.34 -10.21 24.33
C GLN A 160 16.35 -10.94 23.43
N GLU A 161 15.95 -12.04 22.83
CA GLU A 161 16.78 -12.88 21.96
C GLU A 161 16.54 -12.61 20.45
N THR A 162 15.55 -11.75 20.12
CA THR A 162 15.22 -11.44 18.71
C THR A 162 16.34 -10.63 18.10
N GLY A 163 17.05 -11.19 17.13
CA GLY A 163 18.13 -10.51 16.41
C GLY A 163 17.68 -10.06 15.01
N THR A 164 17.50 -11.01 14.09
CA THR A 164 17.15 -10.73 12.69
C THR A 164 15.82 -11.35 12.29
N VAL A 165 14.98 -10.56 11.66
CA VAL A 165 13.73 -10.97 11.03
C VAL A 165 13.98 -11.03 9.52
N ASN A 166 13.99 -12.22 8.96
CA ASN A 166 14.16 -12.45 7.53
C ASN A 166 12.80 -12.46 6.84
N VAL A 167 12.64 -11.66 5.80
CA VAL A 167 11.38 -11.55 5.07
C VAL A 167 11.54 -11.90 3.60
N ALA A 168 10.54 -12.61 3.06
CA ALA A 168 10.44 -12.93 1.64
C ALA A 168 9.26 -12.14 1.05
N LEU A 169 9.52 -11.22 0.15
CA LEU A 169 8.47 -10.42 -0.48
C LEU A 169 7.76 -11.22 -1.57
N THR A 170 6.45 -11.07 -1.66
CA THR A 170 5.61 -11.72 -2.67
C THR A 170 4.97 -10.67 -3.56
N ARG A 171 4.96 -10.89 -4.89
CA ARG A 171 4.32 -9.97 -5.84
C ARG A 171 2.83 -9.84 -5.53
N ALA A 172 2.39 -8.62 -5.37
CA ALA A 172 1.01 -8.29 -5.03
C ALA A 172 0.19 -7.82 -6.25
N THR A 173 0.87 -7.38 -7.31
CA THR A 173 0.25 -6.82 -8.52
C THR A 173 -0.14 -7.88 -9.54
N ALA A 174 -1.11 -7.49 -10.38
CA ALA A 174 -1.35 -8.03 -11.72
C ALA A 174 -0.91 -7.00 -12.75
N MET A 175 -0.51 -7.45 -13.93
CA MET A 175 -0.17 -6.61 -15.06
C MET A 175 -1.19 -6.79 -16.19
N PHE A 176 -1.63 -5.68 -16.77
CA PHE A 176 -2.26 -5.67 -18.07
C PHE A 176 -1.26 -5.15 -19.11
N ARG A 177 -1.06 -5.87 -20.19
CA ARG A 177 -0.15 -5.55 -21.28
C ARG A 177 -0.93 -5.36 -22.56
N LEU A 178 -0.80 -4.19 -23.21
CA LEU A 178 -1.25 -3.95 -24.56
C LEU A 178 -0.08 -4.14 -25.53
N ASN A 179 -0.23 -5.08 -26.47
CA ASN A 179 0.76 -5.37 -27.50
C ASN A 179 0.21 -4.99 -28.88
N LEU A 180 0.70 -3.90 -29.45
CA LEU A 180 0.24 -3.35 -30.73
C LEU A 180 0.82 -4.14 -31.91
N THR A 181 -0.05 -4.60 -32.83
CA THR A 181 0.37 -5.19 -34.10
C THR A 181 0.32 -4.19 -35.26
N ASP A 182 -0.16 -2.96 -35.03
CA ASP A 182 -0.08 -1.87 -36.00
C ASP A 182 1.36 -1.71 -36.51
N SER A 183 1.56 -1.29 -37.76
CA SER A 183 2.89 -1.08 -38.33
C SER A 183 3.68 -0.02 -37.56
N ALA A 184 3.01 1.08 -37.16
CA ALA A 184 3.52 2.12 -36.29
C ALA A 184 2.37 2.85 -35.60
N ILE A 185 2.66 3.55 -34.51
CA ILE A 185 1.74 4.54 -33.92
C ILE A 185 1.69 5.74 -34.86
N PRO A 186 0.49 6.26 -35.23
CA PRO A 186 0.37 7.41 -36.12
C PRO A 186 1.13 8.64 -35.62
N ALA A 187 1.78 9.38 -36.53
CA ALA A 187 2.66 10.51 -36.19
C ALA A 187 1.97 11.63 -35.42
N GLN A 188 0.64 11.79 -35.53
CA GLN A 188 -0.12 12.78 -34.77
C GLN A 188 -0.37 12.39 -33.31
N VAL A 189 -0.15 11.13 -32.93
CA VAL A 189 -0.35 10.67 -31.56
C VAL A 189 0.87 10.98 -30.72
N CYS A 190 0.70 11.75 -29.65
CA CYS A 190 1.77 12.11 -28.72
C CYS A 190 1.62 11.42 -27.33
N GLU A 191 0.46 10.86 -27.05
CA GLU A 191 0.20 10.19 -25.78
C GLU A 191 -0.76 9.00 -25.98
N LEU A 192 -0.48 7.87 -25.27
CA LEU A 192 -1.45 6.82 -25.02
C LEU A 192 -1.85 6.88 -23.55
N GLN A 193 -3.13 7.08 -23.29
CA GLN A 193 -3.70 7.16 -21.97
C GLN A 193 -4.52 5.91 -21.66
N PHE A 194 -4.25 5.29 -20.53
CA PHE A 194 -5.00 4.17 -19.98
C PHE A 194 -5.81 4.67 -18.79
N ALA A 195 -7.13 4.53 -18.86
CA ALA A 195 -8.03 4.73 -17.73
C ALA A 195 -8.68 3.39 -17.42
N TYR A 196 -8.49 2.87 -16.22
CA TYR A 196 -8.98 1.54 -15.86
C TYR A 196 -9.60 1.53 -14.46
N LYS A 197 -10.69 0.78 -14.33
CA LYS A 197 -11.48 0.64 -13.10
C LYS A 197 -11.81 -0.82 -12.84
N GLY A 198 -12.09 -1.16 -11.59
CA GLY A 198 -12.37 -2.55 -11.17
C GLY A 198 -11.30 -3.12 -10.25
N GLY A 199 -10.03 -2.78 -10.49
CA GLY A 199 -8.91 -3.08 -9.60
C GLY A 199 -8.76 -2.10 -8.45
N SER A 200 -7.59 -2.10 -7.82
CA SER A 200 -7.28 -1.26 -6.67
C SER A 200 -5.91 -0.61 -6.78
N ALA A 201 -5.80 0.64 -6.31
CA ALA A 201 -4.54 1.33 -6.07
C ALA A 201 -4.06 1.17 -4.61
N ALA A 202 -4.72 0.32 -3.84
CA ALA A 202 -4.34 -0.01 -2.47
C ALA A 202 -4.44 -1.52 -2.25
N VAL A 203 -3.54 -2.05 -1.42
CA VAL A 203 -3.41 -3.48 -1.16
C VAL A 203 -3.42 -3.77 0.34
N ASN A 204 -4.05 -4.87 0.74
CA ASN A 204 -3.82 -5.45 2.06
C ASN A 204 -2.57 -6.34 1.97
N PRO A 205 -1.46 -6.00 2.64
CA PRO A 205 -0.20 -6.74 2.51
C PRO A 205 -0.24 -8.13 3.16
N PHE A 206 -1.21 -8.41 4.02
CA PHE A 206 -1.41 -9.74 4.62
C PHE A 206 -2.11 -10.71 3.67
N THR A 207 -3.06 -10.21 2.87
CA THR A 207 -3.83 -11.04 1.92
C THR A 207 -3.34 -10.89 0.48
N LEU A 208 -2.57 -9.84 0.19
CA LEU A 208 -2.11 -9.41 -1.14
C LEU A 208 -3.27 -9.08 -2.10
N GLU A 209 -4.37 -8.56 -1.56
CA GLU A 209 -5.58 -8.21 -2.31
C GLU A 209 -5.86 -6.72 -2.28
N GLY A 210 -6.42 -6.23 -3.36
CA GLY A 210 -6.87 -4.87 -3.46
C GLY A 210 -7.97 -4.54 -2.45
N THR A 211 -7.79 -3.46 -1.67
CA THR A 211 -8.70 -3.08 -0.57
C THR A 211 -9.85 -2.21 -1.00
N THR A 212 -9.65 -1.37 -2.03
CA THR A 212 -10.65 -0.38 -2.47
C THR A 212 -10.78 -0.37 -3.98
N LYS A 213 -12.02 -0.25 -4.49
CA LYS A 213 -12.24 -0.05 -5.92
C LYS A 213 -11.69 1.32 -6.33
N SER A 214 -10.73 1.33 -7.23
CA SER A 214 -10.04 2.53 -7.69
C SER A 214 -10.30 2.79 -9.18
N ASN A 215 -10.37 4.08 -9.54
CA ASN A 215 -10.25 4.52 -10.92
C ASN A 215 -8.79 4.92 -11.13
N GLN A 216 -8.06 4.09 -11.85
CA GLN A 216 -6.63 4.28 -12.09
C GLN A 216 -6.41 4.88 -13.47
N LYS A 217 -5.35 5.66 -13.60
CA LYS A 217 -5.01 6.33 -14.86
C LYS A 217 -3.49 6.32 -15.04
N GLU A 218 -3.05 5.96 -16.25
CA GLU A 218 -1.66 6.02 -16.63
C GLU A 218 -1.52 6.60 -18.03
N SER A 219 -0.48 7.39 -18.26
CA SER A 219 -0.19 8.03 -19.56
C SER A 219 1.23 7.72 -20.00
N PHE A 220 1.35 7.36 -21.26
CA PHE A 220 2.63 7.11 -21.91
C PHE A 220 2.85 8.16 -23.00
N VAL A 221 3.85 9.02 -22.80
CA VAL A 221 4.29 9.96 -23.83
C VAL A 221 4.94 9.16 -24.97
N ILE A 222 4.49 9.39 -26.19
CA ILE A 222 4.98 8.71 -27.39
C ILE A 222 6.09 9.56 -28.02
N GLN A 223 7.32 9.15 -27.75
CA GLN A 223 8.53 9.67 -28.42
C GLN A 223 9.00 8.72 -29.52
N ASP A 224 8.79 7.43 -29.32
CA ASP A 224 9.08 6.37 -30.28
C ASP A 224 7.78 5.77 -30.82
N HIS A 225 7.45 6.11 -32.07
CA HIS A 225 6.28 5.62 -32.77
C HIS A 225 6.37 4.14 -33.20
N SER A 226 7.54 3.49 -33.03
CA SER A 226 7.73 2.07 -33.20
C SER A 226 7.43 1.25 -31.96
N ARG A 227 7.21 1.89 -30.80
CA ARG A 227 6.88 1.21 -29.54
C ARG A 227 5.61 0.39 -29.68
N LYS A 228 5.67 -0.88 -29.26
CA LYS A 228 4.56 -1.85 -29.38
C LYS A 228 3.92 -2.22 -28.06
N VAL A 229 4.67 -2.16 -26.95
CA VAL A 229 4.26 -2.71 -25.67
C VAL A 229 4.01 -1.62 -24.65
N PHE A 230 2.84 -1.69 -24.00
CA PHE A 230 2.44 -0.79 -22.91
C PHE A 230 1.89 -1.61 -21.76
N GLU A 231 2.34 -1.31 -20.56
CA GLU A 231 2.04 -2.10 -19.37
C GLU A 231 1.48 -1.21 -18.26
N VAL A 232 0.39 -1.65 -17.64
CA VAL A 232 -0.20 -1.00 -16.47
C VAL A 232 -0.44 -2.03 -15.37
N TYR A 233 -0.38 -1.58 -14.13
CA TYR A 233 -0.43 -2.44 -12.95
C TYR A 233 -1.61 -2.09 -12.07
N THR A 234 -2.17 -3.10 -11.42
CA THR A 234 -3.22 -2.95 -10.41
C THR A 234 -3.12 -4.06 -9.37
N PHE A 235 -3.70 -3.83 -8.20
CA PHE A 235 -3.93 -4.91 -7.24
C PHE A 235 -5.27 -5.56 -7.54
N PRO A 236 -5.31 -6.88 -7.84
CA PRO A 236 -6.56 -7.60 -8.07
C PRO A 236 -7.49 -7.50 -6.87
N ARG A 237 -8.76 -7.24 -7.12
CA ARG A 237 -9.78 -7.12 -6.10
C ARG A 237 -10.82 -8.22 -6.25
N TYR A 238 -11.29 -8.71 -5.12
CA TYR A 238 -12.32 -9.73 -5.09
C TYR A 238 -13.62 -9.15 -4.50
N GLU A 239 -14.74 -9.57 -5.02
CA GLU A 239 -16.07 -9.21 -4.56
C GLU A 239 -16.83 -10.49 -4.18
N GLU A 240 -17.56 -10.42 -3.08
CA GLU A 240 -18.50 -11.49 -2.75
C GLU A 240 -19.81 -11.26 -3.50
N LYS A 241 -20.21 -12.24 -4.29
CA LYS A 241 -21.49 -12.24 -5.01
C LYS A 241 -22.15 -13.60 -4.85
N ASN A 242 -23.37 -13.62 -4.29
CA ASN A 242 -24.14 -14.84 -4.00
C ASN A 242 -23.40 -15.86 -3.10
N GLY A 243 -22.57 -15.38 -2.18
CA GLY A 243 -21.76 -16.23 -1.30
C GLY A 243 -20.50 -16.83 -1.95
N GLU A 244 -20.23 -16.47 -3.20
CA GLU A 244 -19.00 -16.83 -3.91
C GLU A 244 -18.07 -15.63 -4.00
N ARG A 245 -16.78 -15.91 -3.82
CA ARG A 245 -15.73 -14.91 -3.96
C ARG A 245 -15.24 -14.87 -5.39
N ASN A 246 -15.54 -13.78 -6.08
CA ASN A 246 -15.24 -13.60 -7.49
C ASN A 246 -14.21 -12.51 -7.71
N LEU A 247 -13.28 -12.72 -8.65
CA LEU A 247 -12.35 -11.69 -9.11
C LEU A 247 -13.15 -10.57 -9.80
N SER A 248 -12.90 -9.32 -9.38
CA SER A 248 -13.50 -8.13 -10.01
C SER A 248 -12.76 -7.84 -11.32
N PRO A 249 -13.43 -7.93 -12.48
CA PRO A 249 -12.79 -7.65 -13.76
C PRO A 249 -12.50 -6.16 -13.93
N LEU A 250 -11.53 -5.84 -14.77
CA LEU A 250 -11.27 -4.47 -15.19
C LEU A 250 -12.14 -4.08 -16.38
N GLU A 251 -12.50 -2.80 -16.41
CA GLU A 251 -12.87 -2.09 -17.62
C GLU A 251 -11.73 -1.11 -17.93
N ILE A 252 -11.13 -1.22 -19.11
CA ILE A 252 -9.95 -0.46 -19.51
C ILE A 252 -10.31 0.36 -20.74
N THR A 253 -10.20 1.69 -20.65
CA THR A 253 -10.28 2.59 -21.80
C THR A 253 -8.88 3.01 -22.18
N VAL A 254 -8.49 2.76 -23.42
CA VAL A 254 -7.24 3.22 -24.01
C VAL A 254 -7.55 4.32 -25.03
N THR A 255 -6.97 5.50 -24.80
CA THR A 255 -7.18 6.69 -25.66
C THR A 255 -5.86 7.17 -26.22
N ALA A 256 -5.75 7.25 -27.53
CA ALA A 256 -4.64 7.90 -28.22
C ALA A 256 -4.95 9.40 -28.37
N ILE A 257 -4.01 10.25 -27.98
CA ILE A 257 -4.21 11.71 -27.84
C ILE A 257 -3.18 12.44 -28.70
N ASP A 258 -3.63 13.50 -29.39
CA ASP A 258 -2.78 14.40 -30.18
C ASP A 258 -2.15 15.50 -29.31
N ILE A 259 -1.31 16.34 -29.93
CA ILE A 259 -0.62 17.45 -29.26
C ILE A 259 -1.56 18.54 -28.72
N TYR A 260 -2.82 18.56 -29.18
CA TYR A 260 -3.84 19.53 -28.74
C TYR A 260 -4.72 18.94 -27.63
N GLY A 261 -4.50 17.69 -27.25
CA GLY A 261 -5.29 16.99 -26.23
C GLY A 261 -6.57 16.34 -26.78
N ASN A 262 -6.74 16.26 -28.12
CA ASN A 262 -7.91 15.61 -28.72
C ASN A 262 -7.69 14.10 -28.83
N ALA A 263 -8.76 13.34 -28.63
CA ALA A 263 -8.74 11.90 -28.85
C ALA A 263 -8.67 11.59 -30.37
N VAL A 264 -7.61 10.92 -30.80
CA VAL A 264 -7.41 10.41 -32.17
C VAL A 264 -8.11 9.07 -32.33
N LYS A 265 -8.01 8.21 -31.32
CA LYS A 265 -8.61 6.89 -31.28
C LYS A 265 -8.88 6.51 -29.83
N GLU A 266 -10.00 5.82 -29.61
CA GLU A 266 -10.34 5.25 -28.30
C GLU A 266 -10.85 3.83 -28.47
N ARG A 267 -10.49 2.95 -27.52
CA ARG A 267 -11.02 1.61 -27.39
C ARG A 267 -11.31 1.30 -25.95
N VAL A 268 -12.45 0.65 -25.71
CA VAL A 268 -12.88 0.15 -24.41
C VAL A 268 -12.77 -1.36 -24.40
N LEU A 269 -12.12 -1.89 -23.39
CA LEU A 269 -11.93 -3.30 -23.12
C LEU A 269 -12.72 -3.65 -21.87
N GLU A 270 -13.75 -4.46 -22.01
CA GLU A 270 -14.65 -4.84 -20.92
C GLU A 270 -14.31 -6.23 -20.39
N ASN A 271 -14.64 -6.46 -19.13
CA ASN A 271 -14.50 -7.76 -18.46
C ASN A 271 -13.07 -8.37 -18.51
N VAL A 272 -12.04 -7.51 -18.46
CA VAL A 272 -10.65 -7.93 -18.46
C VAL A 272 -10.29 -8.55 -17.12
N SER A 273 -10.06 -9.86 -17.11
CA SER A 273 -9.68 -10.58 -15.89
C SER A 273 -8.18 -10.41 -15.63
N VAL A 274 -7.82 -9.97 -14.42
CA VAL A 274 -6.43 -9.77 -14.02
C VAL A 274 -6.14 -10.50 -12.70
N ASN A 275 -5.26 -11.49 -12.75
CA ASN A 275 -4.90 -12.30 -11.60
C ASN A 275 -3.55 -11.86 -11.01
N ARG A 276 -3.41 -11.94 -9.69
CA ARG A 276 -2.17 -11.63 -9.00
C ARG A 276 -1.00 -12.45 -9.56
N ASN A 277 0.13 -11.78 -9.76
CA ASN A 277 1.35 -12.38 -10.29
C ASN A 277 1.16 -13.04 -11.68
N ARG A 278 0.28 -12.45 -12.50
CA ARG A 278 0.03 -12.89 -13.90
C ARG A 278 -0.06 -11.67 -14.82
N ILE A 279 0.27 -11.90 -16.08
CA ILE A 279 0.13 -10.92 -17.17
C ILE A 279 -1.16 -11.26 -17.94
N THR A 280 -2.03 -10.28 -18.09
CA THR A 280 -3.14 -10.34 -19.05
C THR A 280 -2.71 -9.51 -20.25
N GLU A 281 -2.41 -10.20 -21.36
CA GLU A 281 -1.97 -9.57 -22.60
C GLU A 281 -3.14 -9.40 -23.58
N CYS A 282 -3.25 -8.20 -24.15
CA CYS A 282 -4.17 -7.86 -25.21
C CYS A 282 -3.34 -7.53 -26.46
N THR A 283 -3.46 -8.33 -27.50
CA THR A 283 -2.70 -8.18 -28.76
C THR A 283 -3.63 -7.83 -29.91
N GLY A 284 -3.26 -6.87 -30.72
CA GLY A 284 -4.00 -6.51 -31.94
C GLY A 284 -3.70 -5.15 -32.51
N GLU A 285 -4.39 -4.82 -33.60
CA GLU A 285 -4.32 -3.50 -34.24
C GLU A 285 -5.20 -2.51 -33.47
N PHE A 286 -4.59 -1.51 -32.89
CA PHE A 286 -5.31 -0.48 -32.16
C PHE A 286 -5.85 0.62 -33.11
N PHE A 287 -5.07 1.01 -34.11
CA PHE A 287 -5.39 2.14 -35.00
C PHE A 287 -6.16 1.73 -36.24
N ALA A 288 -5.88 0.58 -36.84
CA ALA A 288 -6.47 0.13 -38.11
C ALA A 288 -7.93 -0.35 -38.01
N GLY A 289 -8.45 -0.59 -36.83
CA GLY A 289 -9.85 -1.00 -36.65
C GLY A 289 -10.09 -2.51 -36.63
N GLY A 290 -9.04 -3.32 -36.56
CA GLY A 290 -9.11 -4.76 -36.33
C GLY A 290 -9.63 -5.12 -34.93
N CYS A 291 -10.06 -6.37 -34.74
CA CYS A 291 -10.36 -6.90 -33.41
C CYS A 291 -9.09 -6.89 -32.55
N LEU A 292 -9.22 -6.52 -31.28
CA LEU A 292 -8.19 -6.74 -30.29
C LEU A 292 -8.40 -8.16 -29.74
N GLU A 293 -7.44 -9.02 -29.95
CA GLU A 293 -7.49 -10.38 -29.38
C GLU A 293 -6.84 -10.37 -28.01
N TYR A 294 -7.51 -10.96 -27.04
CA TYR A 294 -6.97 -11.19 -25.73
C TYR A 294 -6.30 -12.55 -25.68
N THR A 295 -5.04 -12.55 -25.38
CA THR A 295 -4.32 -13.78 -25.11
C THR A 295 -3.81 -13.75 -23.68
N ASN A 296 -4.10 -14.77 -22.95
CA ASN A 296 -3.51 -15.10 -21.69
C ASN A 296 -2.37 -16.11 -21.94
N ILE A 297 -1.13 -15.75 -21.84
CA ILE A 297 -0.01 -16.65 -22.11
C ILE A 297 0.43 -17.31 -20.80
N GLY A 298 0.23 -18.62 -20.70
CA GLY A 298 0.89 -19.44 -19.69
C GLY A 298 2.38 -19.58 -20.05
N PHE A 299 3.26 -19.35 -19.09
CA PHE A 299 4.69 -19.49 -19.28
C PHE A 299 5.09 -20.94 -19.59
N GLY A 300 5.41 -21.19 -20.84
CA GLY A 300 6.14 -22.34 -21.31
C GLY A 300 7.21 -21.89 -22.29
N GLY A 301 8.44 -21.69 -21.81
CA GLY A 301 9.64 -21.56 -22.65
C GLY A 301 10.26 -20.18 -22.73
N LEU A 302 11.36 -20.04 -22.02
CA LEU A 302 12.56 -19.22 -22.29
C LEU A 302 12.33 -17.88 -23.01
N GLN A 303 12.05 -16.83 -22.25
CA GLN A 303 12.79 -15.58 -22.36
C GLN A 303 12.82 -14.88 -20.98
N VAL A 304 13.96 -14.32 -20.66
CA VAL A 304 14.23 -13.60 -19.44
C VAL A 304 13.46 -12.31 -19.46
N GLU A 305 12.20 -12.36 -19.10
CA GLU A 305 11.38 -11.21 -18.76
C GLU A 305 10.68 -11.57 -17.46
N GLU A 306 11.14 -10.93 -16.38
CA GLU A 306 10.47 -10.76 -15.08
C GLU A 306 9.46 -11.85 -14.74
N ASP A 307 9.86 -12.85 -14.01
CA ASP A 307 9.14 -14.09 -13.67
C ASP A 307 7.76 -13.88 -13.09
N TRP A 308 6.77 -13.72 -13.95
CA TRP A 308 5.36 -13.80 -13.62
C TRP A 308 4.88 -15.27 -13.63
N ALA A 309 3.98 -15.66 -12.71
CA ALA A 309 3.53 -17.04 -12.54
C ALA A 309 2.76 -17.60 -13.74
N GLY A 310 2.52 -16.81 -14.78
CA GLY A 310 1.85 -17.20 -16.02
C GLY A 310 0.95 -16.09 -16.57
N THR A 311 0.40 -16.33 -17.73
CA THR A 311 -0.51 -15.43 -18.45
C THR A 311 -1.82 -16.17 -18.71
N ASP A 312 -2.99 -15.54 -18.55
CA ASP A 312 -4.31 -16.15 -18.77
C ASP A 312 -4.93 -15.72 -20.13
N ASN A 313 -5.50 -16.57 -20.97
CA ASN A 313 -6.01 -16.29 -22.33
C ASN A 313 -7.52 -16.04 -22.36
N TYR A 314 -7.98 -14.96 -23.00
CA TYR A 314 -9.40 -14.72 -23.29
C TYR A 314 -9.64 -14.51 -24.77
N THR A 315 -10.60 -15.25 -25.32
CA THR A 315 -11.19 -14.97 -26.63
C THR A 315 -12.57 -14.38 -26.38
N LEU A 316 -12.85 -13.20 -26.91
CA LEU A 316 -14.22 -12.69 -26.89
C LEU A 316 -15.07 -13.45 -27.90
N PRO A 317 -16.33 -13.78 -27.57
CA PRO A 317 -17.28 -14.25 -28.58
C PRO A 317 -17.57 -13.12 -29.59
N ASP A 318 -17.79 -13.54 -30.85
CA ASP A 318 -18.13 -12.69 -32.00
C ASP A 318 -19.33 -11.76 -31.74
#